data_839af3bb5c9e08e7370941b9abf7222d
#
_entry.id   839af3bb5c9e08e7370941b9abf7222d
#
_cell.length_a   1.000
_cell.length_b   1.000
_cell.length_c   1.000
_cell.angle_alpha   90.00
_cell.angle_beta   90.00
_cell.angle_gamma   90.00
#
_symmetry.space_group_name_H-M   'P 1'
#
loop_
_entity.id
_entity.type
_entity.pdbx_description
1 polymer ?
#
loop_
_entity_poly.entity_id
_entity_poly.type
_entity_poly.pdbx_seq_one_letter_code
_entity_poly.pdbx_strand_id
1 'polypeptide(L)'
;QGSDMAPALDCLGFGLPGLKGTSLGTFSGLISRLIAWSSEPYLYHFPDGNASIARLLVRRLIPETAPGNSMEDVVTAQFDYRQLDREDSAVRLRLNSTVVNVEHEGSPMRSSQVGVTYVHAGEAKRVRGRHVILACYNMAIPYLCPTIPVHQQQALAQLVKLPLVYNNVLLRNWRPFSKLGIGL
;
A
#
# COMPACT_ATOMS: atom_id res chain seq x y z
N GLN A 1 0.34 4.36 18.99
CA GLN A 1 -1.13 4.43 19.03
C GLN A 1 -1.63 3.08 18.54
N GLY A 2 -2.34 2.36 19.37
CA GLY A 2 -2.76 0.98 19.14
C GLY A 2 -4.14 0.87 18.47
N SER A 3 -4.60 -0.38 18.28
CA SER A 3 -5.90 -0.71 17.69
C SER A 3 -7.11 -0.20 18.50
N ASP A 4 -6.91 0.11 19.76
CA ASP A 4 -7.89 0.70 20.68
C ASP A 4 -8.33 2.13 20.32
N MET A 5 -7.58 2.79 19.43
CA MET A 5 -7.91 4.11 18.90
C MET A 5 -8.74 4.06 17.60
N ALA A 6 -8.96 2.88 17.03
CA ALA A 6 -9.75 2.75 15.80
C ALA A 6 -11.25 2.80 16.11
N PRO A 7 -12.05 3.65 15.42
CA PRO A 7 -13.50 3.64 15.57
C PRO A 7 -14.10 2.29 15.20
N ALA A 8 -15.06 1.80 16.00
CA ALA A 8 -15.72 0.51 15.75
C ALA A 8 -16.43 0.44 14.39
N LEU A 9 -16.89 1.59 13.87
CA LEU A 9 -17.48 1.70 12.53
C LEU A 9 -16.48 1.44 11.41
N ASP A 10 -15.23 1.88 11.58
CA ASP A 10 -14.17 1.60 10.59
C ASP A 10 -13.85 0.12 10.56
N CYS A 11 -13.81 -0.52 11.73
CA CYS A 11 -13.63 -1.98 11.83
C CYS A 11 -14.77 -2.76 11.15
N LEU A 12 -16.01 -2.25 11.25
CA LEU A 12 -17.16 -2.82 10.56
C LEU A 12 -17.02 -2.68 9.02
N GLY A 13 -16.61 -1.49 8.56
CA GLY A 13 -16.39 -1.20 7.13
C GLY A 13 -15.31 -2.06 6.49
N PHE A 14 -14.31 -2.47 7.27
CA PHE A 14 -13.24 -3.37 6.83
C PHE A 14 -13.59 -4.86 6.91
N GLY A 15 -14.79 -5.21 7.39
CA GLY A 15 -15.21 -6.62 7.50
C GLY A 15 -14.33 -7.45 8.44
N LEU A 16 -13.74 -6.84 9.48
CA LEU A 16 -12.83 -7.53 10.38
C LEU A 16 -13.52 -8.68 11.11
N PRO A 17 -12.88 -9.87 11.22
CA PRO A 17 -13.43 -11.00 11.92
C PRO A 17 -13.55 -10.70 13.44
N GLY A 18 -14.60 -11.21 14.07
CA GLY A 18 -14.85 -11.03 15.50
C GLY A 18 -16.02 -10.10 15.83
N LEU A 19 -16.44 -9.22 14.94
CA LEU A 19 -17.62 -8.37 15.12
C LEU A 19 -18.94 -9.16 15.05
N LYS A 20 -18.93 -10.38 14.50
CA LYS A 20 -20.11 -11.26 14.44
C LYS A 20 -20.61 -11.75 15.79
N GLY A 21 -19.80 -11.67 16.85
CA GLY A 21 -20.15 -12.10 18.21
C GLY A 21 -20.67 -10.99 19.14
N THR A 22 -20.69 -9.75 18.70
CA THR A 22 -21.23 -8.63 19.49
C THR A 22 -22.72 -8.42 19.19
N SER A 23 -23.47 -7.81 20.11
CA SER A 23 -24.88 -7.46 19.90
C SER A 23 -25.11 -6.56 18.67
N LEU A 24 -24.11 -5.81 18.26
CA LEU A 24 -24.02 -5.16 16.94
C LEU A 24 -23.94 -6.17 15.79
N GLY A 25 -23.45 -7.38 16.04
CA GLY A 25 -23.31 -8.45 15.04
C GLY A 25 -24.62 -8.92 14.45
N THR A 26 -25.73 -8.86 15.18
CA THR A 26 -27.03 -9.29 14.66
C THR A 26 -27.61 -8.27 13.65
N PHE A 27 -27.45 -6.97 13.94
CA PHE A 27 -27.88 -5.91 13.04
C PHE A 27 -26.90 -5.76 11.84
N SER A 28 -25.62 -5.83 12.13
CA SER A 28 -24.56 -5.86 11.15
C SER A 28 -24.62 -7.12 10.27
N GLY A 29 -24.99 -8.27 10.82
CA GLY A 29 -25.22 -9.49 10.07
C GLY A 29 -26.35 -9.37 9.06
N LEU A 30 -27.41 -8.62 9.38
CA LEU A 30 -28.50 -8.34 8.44
C LEU A 30 -28.05 -7.38 7.33
N ILE A 31 -27.34 -6.32 7.66
CA ILE A 31 -26.79 -5.35 6.71
C ILE A 31 -25.70 -6.03 5.85
N SER A 32 -24.82 -6.83 6.44
CA SER A 32 -23.80 -7.57 5.68
C SER A 32 -24.41 -8.60 4.73
N ARG A 33 -25.54 -9.23 5.10
CA ARG A 33 -26.29 -10.13 4.20
C ARG A 33 -26.98 -9.37 3.07
N LEU A 34 -27.53 -8.19 3.33
CA LEU A 34 -28.12 -7.32 2.33
C LEU A 34 -27.05 -6.79 1.35
N ILE A 35 -25.88 -6.42 1.84
CA ILE A 35 -24.74 -5.98 1.03
C ILE A 35 -24.14 -7.18 0.25
N ALA A 36 -24.00 -8.35 0.89
CA ALA A 36 -23.50 -9.56 0.22
C ALA A 36 -24.47 -10.09 -0.86
N TRP A 37 -25.76 -9.80 -0.74
CA TRP A 37 -26.73 -10.18 -1.76
C TRP A 37 -26.70 -9.27 -2.99
N SER A 38 -26.16 -8.06 -2.87
CA SER A 38 -25.94 -7.12 -3.98
C SER A 38 -24.50 -7.17 -4.54
N SER A 39 -23.59 -7.92 -3.93
CA SER A 39 -22.21 -8.06 -4.39
C SER A 39 -22.07 -9.22 -5.35
N GLU A 40 -21.21 -9.07 -6.35
CA GLU A 40 -20.86 -10.16 -7.26
C GLU A 40 -20.39 -11.40 -6.48
N PRO A 41 -20.88 -12.62 -6.85
CA PRO A 41 -20.59 -13.83 -6.10
C PRO A 41 -19.12 -14.27 -6.16
N TYR A 42 -18.31 -13.63 -7.00
CA TYR A 42 -16.91 -13.98 -7.23
C TYR A 42 -16.01 -12.79 -6.98
N LEU A 43 -14.95 -13.03 -6.20
CA LEU A 43 -13.83 -12.12 -6.03
C LEU A 43 -12.70 -12.52 -6.98
N TYR A 44 -12.36 -11.63 -7.90
CA TYR A 44 -11.25 -11.85 -8.82
C TYR A 44 -9.96 -11.32 -8.21
N HIS A 45 -8.91 -12.11 -8.28
CA HIS A 45 -7.58 -11.74 -7.81
C HIS A 45 -6.58 -11.86 -8.94
N PHE A 46 -5.53 -11.06 -8.90
CA PHE A 46 -4.32 -11.41 -9.63
C PHE A 46 -3.69 -12.66 -9.00
N PRO A 47 -3.02 -13.53 -9.80
CA PRO A 47 -2.47 -14.80 -9.29
C PRO A 47 -1.55 -14.65 -8.07
N ASP A 48 -0.76 -13.60 -7.98
CA ASP A 48 0.11 -13.25 -6.85
C ASP A 48 -0.35 -11.99 -6.08
N GLY A 49 -1.62 -11.65 -6.19
CA GLY A 49 -2.23 -10.50 -5.53
C GLY A 49 -1.92 -9.16 -6.21
N ASN A 50 -2.19 -8.07 -5.51
CA ASN A 50 -2.04 -6.71 -6.03
C ASN A 50 -0.58 -6.33 -6.39
N ALA A 51 0.41 -7.10 -5.95
CA ALA A 51 1.79 -6.94 -6.38
C ALA A 51 1.96 -7.09 -7.90
N SER A 52 1.11 -7.90 -8.56
CA SER A 52 1.08 -8.02 -10.03
C SER A 52 0.83 -6.66 -10.70
N ILE A 53 -0.03 -5.81 -10.13
CA ILE A 53 -0.30 -4.47 -10.68
C ILE A 53 0.98 -3.63 -10.67
N ALA A 54 1.69 -3.61 -9.54
CA ALA A 54 2.95 -2.88 -9.42
C ALA A 54 4.00 -3.39 -10.41
N ARG A 55 4.14 -4.72 -10.54
CA ARG A 55 5.07 -5.35 -11.48
C ARG A 55 4.73 -5.05 -12.94
N LEU A 56 3.45 -5.10 -13.30
CA LEU A 56 2.98 -4.73 -14.64
C LEU A 56 3.29 -3.27 -14.97
N LEU A 57 3.06 -2.35 -14.02
CA LEU A 57 3.37 -0.93 -14.18
C LEU A 57 4.89 -0.70 -14.35
N VAL A 58 5.71 -1.35 -13.52
CA VAL A 58 7.18 -1.25 -13.64
C VAL A 58 7.63 -1.77 -15.00
N ARG A 59 7.18 -2.96 -15.42
CA ARG A 59 7.51 -3.51 -16.74
C ARG A 59 7.02 -2.61 -17.88
N ARG A 60 5.87 -1.95 -17.74
CA ARG A 60 5.36 -1.00 -18.73
C ARG A 60 6.23 0.24 -18.86
N LEU A 61 6.76 0.73 -17.75
CA LEU A 61 7.59 1.93 -17.68
C LEU A 61 9.07 1.66 -18.02
N ILE A 62 9.56 0.47 -17.67
CA ILE A 62 10.94 0.02 -17.88
C ILE A 62 10.87 -1.42 -18.45
N PRO A 63 10.62 -1.56 -19.76
CA PRO A 63 10.36 -2.87 -20.38
C PRO A 63 11.50 -3.88 -20.21
N GLU A 64 12.73 -3.40 -20.09
CA GLU A 64 13.94 -4.21 -19.95
C GLU A 64 14.00 -4.97 -18.60
N THR A 65 13.12 -4.62 -17.65
CA THR A 65 13.13 -5.26 -16.33
C THR A 65 12.63 -6.70 -16.35
N ALA A 66 11.70 -7.04 -17.24
CA ALA A 66 11.15 -8.39 -17.30
C ALA A 66 10.55 -8.71 -18.68
N PRO A 67 10.71 -9.93 -19.17
CA PRO A 67 10.07 -10.38 -20.40
C PRO A 67 8.55 -10.52 -20.24
N GLY A 68 7.86 -10.65 -21.38
CA GLY A 68 6.43 -10.88 -21.43
C GLY A 68 5.58 -9.62 -21.50
N ASN A 69 4.27 -9.79 -21.63
CA ASN A 69 3.33 -8.68 -21.82
C ASN A 69 1.94 -8.91 -21.17
N SER A 70 1.74 -10.04 -20.51
CA SER A 70 0.47 -10.41 -19.87
C SER A 70 0.57 -10.37 -18.34
N MET A 71 -0.57 -10.49 -17.65
CA MET A 71 -0.61 -10.59 -16.20
C MET A 71 -0.21 -11.98 -15.70
N GLU A 72 -0.32 -13.01 -16.54
CA GLU A 72 0.06 -14.38 -16.20
C GLU A 72 1.58 -14.53 -16.22
N ASP A 73 2.22 -14.02 -17.26
CA ASP A 73 3.67 -14.16 -17.39
C ASP A 73 4.45 -13.30 -16.37
N VAL A 74 3.88 -12.19 -15.89
CA VAL A 74 4.52 -11.37 -14.85
C VAL A 74 4.69 -12.09 -13.52
N VAL A 75 3.85 -13.12 -13.25
CA VAL A 75 3.92 -13.92 -12.01
C VAL A 75 5.20 -14.73 -11.93
N THR A 76 5.61 -15.29 -13.07
CA THR A 76 6.79 -16.17 -13.17
C THR A 76 8.03 -15.47 -13.74
N ALA A 77 7.88 -14.27 -14.29
CA ALA A 77 8.98 -13.51 -14.87
C ALA A 77 10.06 -13.20 -13.84
N GLN A 78 11.31 -13.44 -14.20
CA GLN A 78 12.45 -12.99 -13.42
C GLN A 78 12.76 -11.53 -13.75
N PHE A 79 12.65 -10.66 -12.73
CA PHE A 79 12.94 -9.24 -12.87
C PHE A 79 14.43 -8.97 -12.76
N ASP A 80 15.00 -8.31 -13.76
CA ASP A 80 16.35 -7.78 -13.69
C ASP A 80 16.36 -6.41 -13.01
N TYR A 81 16.58 -6.40 -11.69
CA TYR A 81 16.60 -5.19 -10.88
C TYR A 81 17.69 -4.17 -11.28
N ARG A 82 18.73 -4.59 -12.05
CA ARG A 82 19.78 -3.69 -12.54
C ARG A 82 19.24 -2.69 -13.56
N GLN A 83 18.11 -3.01 -14.20
CA GLN A 83 17.47 -2.13 -15.19
C GLN A 83 16.69 -0.97 -14.55
N LEU A 84 16.38 -1.05 -13.24
CA LEU A 84 15.46 -0.12 -12.57
C LEU A 84 16.02 1.30 -12.41
N ASP A 85 17.33 1.47 -12.22
CA ASP A 85 17.95 2.79 -11.94
C ASP A 85 19.11 3.12 -12.89
N ARG A 86 18.97 2.82 -14.18
CA ARG A 86 19.97 3.16 -15.19
C ARG A 86 19.99 4.66 -15.47
N GLU A 87 21.17 5.24 -15.68
CA GLU A 87 21.33 6.67 -15.91
C GLU A 87 20.76 7.14 -17.24
N ASP A 88 20.78 6.27 -18.24
CA ASP A 88 20.25 6.50 -19.59
C ASP A 88 18.73 6.26 -19.71
N SER A 89 18.07 5.79 -18.63
CA SER A 89 16.64 5.54 -18.65
C SER A 89 15.84 6.82 -18.38
N ALA A 90 14.77 7.02 -19.15
CA ALA A 90 13.82 8.12 -18.94
C ALA A 90 13.02 7.99 -17.63
N VAL A 91 12.82 6.76 -17.17
CA VAL A 91 12.14 6.44 -15.89
C VAL A 91 13.11 5.64 -15.03
N ARG A 92 13.26 6.05 -13.79
CA ARG A 92 14.18 5.41 -12.84
C ARG A 92 13.44 5.06 -11.56
N LEU A 93 13.65 3.86 -11.05
CA LEU A 93 13.11 3.38 -9.80
C LEU A 93 14.26 2.95 -8.87
N ARG A 94 14.48 3.70 -7.80
CA ARG A 94 15.53 3.42 -6.81
C ARG A 94 14.97 2.65 -5.64
N LEU A 95 15.33 1.39 -5.56
CA LEU A 95 15.06 0.54 -4.39
C LEU A 95 16.05 0.83 -3.26
N ASN A 96 15.71 0.38 -2.05
CA ASN A 96 16.55 0.55 -0.85
C ASN A 96 16.99 2.01 -0.62
N SER A 97 16.10 2.94 -0.95
CA SER A 97 16.34 4.38 -0.86
C SER A 97 15.26 5.01 0.00
N THR A 98 15.62 5.32 1.25
CA THR A 98 14.68 5.88 2.22
C THR A 98 14.68 7.40 2.14
N VAL A 99 13.57 7.99 1.72
CA VAL A 99 13.40 9.45 1.74
C VAL A 99 13.32 9.93 3.19
N VAL A 100 14.09 10.95 3.52
CA VAL A 100 14.17 11.53 4.87
C VAL A 100 13.79 13.00 4.92
N ASN A 101 13.82 13.71 3.79
CA ASN A 101 13.41 15.12 3.73
C ASN A 101 12.91 15.49 2.34
N VAL A 102 11.84 16.28 2.29
CA VAL A 102 11.29 16.87 1.07
C VAL A 102 10.97 18.33 1.35
N GLU A 103 11.61 19.24 0.61
CA GLU A 103 11.46 20.67 0.82
C GLU A 103 11.56 21.45 -0.48
N HIS A 104 10.93 22.62 -0.52
CA HIS A 104 11.12 23.55 -1.63
C HIS A 104 12.54 24.12 -1.63
N GLU A 105 13.12 24.28 -2.81
CA GLU A 105 14.41 24.99 -2.97
C GLU A 105 14.18 26.50 -2.83
N GLY A 106 14.23 26.99 -1.59
CA GLY A 106 13.93 28.37 -1.23
C GLY A 106 12.47 28.61 -0.79
N SER A 107 11.94 29.81 -1.03
CA SER A 107 10.58 30.15 -0.60
C SER A 107 9.52 29.32 -1.35
N PRO A 108 8.60 28.62 -0.65
CA PRO A 108 7.57 27.80 -1.28
C PRO A 108 6.73 28.52 -2.33
N MET A 109 6.47 29.83 -2.13
CA MET A 109 5.66 30.65 -3.04
C MET A 109 6.36 31.02 -4.35
N ARG A 110 7.68 30.86 -4.42
CA ARG A 110 8.50 31.28 -5.57
C ARG A 110 9.37 30.15 -6.13
N SER A 111 9.45 29.04 -5.42
CA SER A 111 10.29 27.92 -5.83
C SER A 111 9.68 27.19 -7.03
N SER A 112 10.50 26.94 -8.02
CA SER A 112 10.17 26.07 -9.16
C SER A 112 10.74 24.67 -9.01
N GLN A 113 11.43 24.38 -7.90
CA GLN A 113 12.08 23.10 -7.64
C GLN A 113 11.84 22.62 -6.21
N VAL A 114 11.78 21.31 -6.06
CA VAL A 114 11.69 20.60 -4.78
C VAL A 114 12.91 19.70 -4.64
N GLY A 115 13.59 19.81 -3.52
CA GLY A 115 14.69 18.93 -3.14
C GLY A 115 14.15 17.70 -2.40
N VAL A 116 14.61 16.53 -2.75
CA VAL A 116 14.33 15.27 -2.07
C VAL A 116 15.63 14.69 -1.57
N THR A 117 15.78 14.59 -0.26
CA THR A 117 16.93 13.93 0.38
C THR A 117 16.55 12.51 0.75
N TYR A 118 17.37 11.55 0.39
CA TYR A 118 17.18 10.15 0.69
C TYR A 118 18.50 9.49 1.14
N VAL A 119 18.39 8.41 1.90
CA VAL A 119 19.53 7.59 2.33
C VAL A 119 19.55 6.32 1.48
N HIS A 120 20.70 6.04 0.87
CA HIS A 120 20.97 4.83 0.11
C HIS A 120 22.34 4.28 0.49
N ALA A 121 22.40 3.01 0.87
CA ALA A 121 23.65 2.35 1.32
C ALA A 121 24.39 3.11 2.44
N GLY A 122 23.65 3.76 3.36
CA GLY A 122 24.22 4.54 4.46
C GLY A 122 24.64 5.97 4.10
N GLU A 123 24.56 6.37 2.83
CA GLU A 123 24.91 7.70 2.36
C GLU A 123 23.67 8.55 2.10
N ALA A 124 23.70 9.80 2.55
CA ALA A 124 22.67 10.78 2.22
C ALA A 124 22.91 11.35 0.81
N LYS A 125 21.88 11.27 -0.03
CA LYS A 125 21.90 11.77 -1.41
C LYS A 125 20.73 12.73 -1.61
N ARG A 126 20.87 13.69 -2.53
CA ARG A 126 19.81 14.65 -2.85
C ARG A 126 19.55 14.67 -4.35
N VAL A 127 18.26 14.67 -4.69
CA VAL A 127 17.78 14.89 -6.05
C VAL A 127 16.85 16.09 -6.08
N ARG A 128 16.72 16.73 -7.25
CA ARG A 128 15.82 17.86 -7.46
C ARG A 128 14.80 17.51 -8.53
N GLY A 129 13.57 17.93 -8.31
CA GLY A 129 12.48 17.77 -9.24
C GLY A 129 11.63 19.02 -9.33
N ARG A 130 10.92 19.21 -10.44
CA ARG A 130 9.93 20.28 -10.55
C ARG A 130 8.68 19.98 -9.72
N HIS A 131 8.30 18.71 -9.63
CA HIS A 131 7.14 18.23 -8.90
C HIS A 131 7.52 16.98 -8.12
N VAL A 132 6.93 16.81 -6.94
CA VAL A 132 7.09 15.62 -6.10
C VAL A 132 5.71 15.14 -5.69
N ILE A 133 5.46 13.84 -5.82
CA ILE A 133 4.25 13.17 -5.36
C ILE A 133 4.64 12.28 -4.17
N LEU A 134 4.07 12.56 -3.00
CA LEU A 134 4.27 11.76 -1.79
C LEU A 134 3.27 10.61 -1.79
N ALA A 135 3.66 9.47 -2.32
CA ALA A 135 2.84 8.25 -2.38
C ALA A 135 3.11 7.33 -1.17
N CYS A 136 3.31 7.92 0.00
CA CYS A 136 3.52 7.21 1.27
C CYS A 136 2.30 7.33 2.19
N TYR A 137 2.36 6.70 3.36
CA TYR A 137 1.32 6.89 4.37
C TYR A 137 1.27 8.35 4.83
N ASN A 138 0.06 8.91 4.89
CA ASN A 138 -0.15 10.31 5.22
C ASN A 138 0.49 10.71 6.56
N MET A 139 0.47 9.82 7.55
CA MET A 139 1.11 10.03 8.85
C MET A 139 2.63 10.17 8.79
N ALA A 140 3.28 9.75 7.70
CA ALA A 140 4.73 9.93 7.51
C ALA A 140 5.08 11.32 6.95
N ILE A 141 4.13 12.00 6.28
CA ILE A 141 4.38 13.28 5.60
C ILE A 141 4.90 14.38 6.53
N PRO A 142 4.38 14.56 7.76
CA PRO A 142 4.91 15.57 8.68
C PRO A 142 6.39 15.43 9.01
N TYR A 143 6.90 14.19 9.00
CA TYR A 143 8.31 13.92 9.24
C TYR A 143 9.18 14.18 8.01
N LEU A 144 8.61 14.01 6.81
CA LEU A 144 9.31 14.24 5.54
C LEU A 144 9.29 15.71 5.12
N CYS A 145 8.21 16.42 5.44
CA CYS A 145 7.96 17.80 5.03
C CYS A 145 7.71 18.69 6.27
N PRO A 146 8.74 19.04 7.05
CA PRO A 146 8.57 19.79 8.29
C PRO A 146 8.06 21.24 8.09
N THR A 147 8.11 21.75 6.86
CA THR A 147 7.69 23.11 6.53
C THR A 147 6.22 23.27 6.20
N ILE A 148 5.43 22.18 6.16
CA ILE A 148 3.98 22.28 5.95
C ILE A 148 3.29 22.92 7.16
N PRO A 149 2.14 23.61 6.99
CA PRO A 149 1.43 24.28 8.06
C PRO A 149 1.08 23.36 9.23
N VAL A 150 1.19 23.84 10.46
CA VAL A 150 0.98 23.04 11.69
C VAL A 150 -0.39 22.35 11.72
N HIS A 151 -1.46 23.05 11.31
CA HIS A 151 -2.80 22.45 11.25
C HIS A 151 -2.86 21.27 10.27
N GLN A 152 -2.13 21.35 9.17
CA GLN A 152 -2.06 20.25 8.20
C GLN A 152 -1.23 19.07 8.75
N GLN A 153 -0.12 19.34 9.45
CA GLN A 153 0.66 18.31 10.13
C GLN A 153 -0.22 17.54 11.13
N GLN A 154 -1.00 18.26 11.95
CA GLN A 154 -1.90 17.66 12.92
C GLN A 154 -2.98 16.82 12.28
N ALA A 155 -3.59 17.28 11.18
CA ALA A 155 -4.59 16.51 10.45
C ALA A 155 -4.01 15.23 9.84
N LEU A 156 -2.82 15.30 9.24
CA LEU A 156 -2.13 14.13 8.66
C LEU A 156 -1.73 13.10 9.73
N ALA A 157 -1.31 13.57 10.92
CA ALA A 157 -0.94 12.69 12.02
C ALA A 157 -2.11 11.87 12.58
N GLN A 158 -3.36 12.33 12.39
CA GLN A 158 -4.56 11.60 12.80
C GLN A 158 -4.92 10.43 11.86
N LEU A 159 -4.35 10.37 10.67
CA LEU A 159 -4.61 9.34 9.68
C LEU A 159 -3.80 8.05 9.99
N VAL A 160 -4.07 7.47 11.14
CA VAL A 160 -3.39 6.25 11.61
C VAL A 160 -3.81 5.06 10.77
N LYS A 161 -2.84 4.26 10.33
CA LYS A 161 -3.08 2.97 9.67
C LYS A 161 -3.18 1.87 10.70
N LEU A 162 -4.23 1.05 10.59
CA LEU A 162 -4.37 -0.15 11.41
C LEU A 162 -3.40 -1.23 10.90
N PRO A 163 -2.67 -1.88 11.80
CA PRO A 163 -1.87 -3.05 11.43
C PRO A 163 -2.81 -4.20 11.06
N LEU A 164 -2.53 -4.85 9.95
CA LEU A 164 -3.24 -6.06 9.52
C LEU A 164 -2.25 -7.19 9.42
N VAL A 165 -2.56 -8.29 10.11
CA VAL A 165 -1.83 -9.56 9.95
C VAL A 165 -2.67 -10.47 9.07
N TYR A 166 -2.14 -10.81 7.91
CA TYR A 166 -2.79 -11.69 6.95
C TYR A 166 -2.01 -12.99 6.84
N ASN A 167 -2.66 -14.10 7.21
CA ASN A 167 -2.04 -15.42 7.19
C ASN A 167 -2.72 -16.30 6.15
N ASN A 168 -1.96 -16.78 5.18
CA ASN A 168 -2.37 -17.81 4.26
C ASN A 168 -1.87 -19.17 4.77
N VAL A 169 -2.80 -20.08 5.05
CA VAL A 169 -2.47 -21.43 5.49
C VAL A 169 -2.91 -22.43 4.43
N LEU A 170 -1.92 -23.07 3.80
CA LEU A 170 -2.17 -24.12 2.84
C LEU A 170 -2.50 -25.42 3.58
N LEU A 171 -3.69 -25.95 3.34
CA LEU A 171 -4.14 -27.20 3.93
C LEU A 171 -4.16 -28.31 2.86
N ARG A 172 -3.88 -29.55 3.29
CA ARG A 172 -3.96 -30.72 2.41
C ARG A 172 -5.38 -30.94 1.87
N ASN A 173 -6.40 -30.68 2.68
CA ASN A 173 -7.82 -30.76 2.32
C ASN A 173 -8.69 -30.09 3.40
N TRP A 174 -9.98 -29.93 3.15
CA TRP A 174 -10.97 -29.29 4.03
C TRP A 174 -11.60 -30.22 5.09
N ARG A 175 -11.35 -31.54 5.02
CA ARG A 175 -11.99 -32.55 5.88
C ARG A 175 -11.85 -32.29 7.39
N PRO A 176 -10.72 -31.76 7.89
CA PRO A 176 -10.62 -31.41 9.32
C PRO A 176 -11.68 -30.39 9.78
N PHE A 177 -11.98 -29.41 8.94
CA PHE A 177 -13.01 -28.40 9.27
C PHE A 177 -14.40 -29.02 9.34
N SER A 178 -14.74 -29.89 8.37
CA SER A 178 -16.00 -30.61 8.37
C SER A 178 -16.16 -31.47 9.63
N LYS A 179 -15.10 -32.18 10.08
CA LYS A 179 -15.12 -32.99 11.30
C LYS A 179 -15.30 -32.14 12.58
N LEU A 180 -14.83 -30.92 12.57
CA LEU A 180 -14.96 -29.96 13.67
C LEU A 180 -16.30 -29.20 13.63
N GLY A 181 -17.16 -29.46 12.64
CA GLY A 181 -18.41 -28.73 12.46
C GLY A 181 -18.22 -27.26 12.08
N ILE A 182 -17.05 -26.90 11.56
CA ILE A 182 -16.78 -25.55 11.10
C ILE A 182 -17.27 -25.44 9.65
N GLY A 183 -18.38 -24.73 9.47
CA GLY A 183 -18.88 -24.38 8.13
C GLY A 183 -18.15 -23.19 7.53
N LEU A 184 -18.08 -23.14 6.20
CA LEU A 184 -17.65 -21.96 5.46
C LEU A 184 -18.81 -20.99 5.27
#